data_8dce8bb5324e98b463f3a22c97d321f2
#
_entry.id   8dce8bb5324e98b463f3a22c97d321f2
#
_cell.length_a   1.000
_cell.length_b   1.000
_cell.length_c   1.000
_cell.angle_alpha   90.00
_cell.angle_beta   90.00
_cell.angle_gamma   90.00
#
_symmetry.space_group_name_H-M   'P 1'
#
loop_
_entity.id
_entity.type
_entity.pdbx_description
1 polymer ?
#
loop_
_entity_poly.entity_id
_entity_poly.type
_entity_poly.pdbx_seq_one_letter_code
_entity_poly.pdbx_strand_id
1 'polypeptide(L)'
;RGLGDVYKRQVPSRIILMTNRNFREITAEQIKSHHPKVFNAGVQARTSDLKEIFEVRTFKELLFVLEDKSSLTKEGKTVDEMARMLAKQISDSSLLQFLQERHQGETPFYFRIECKNKMDLKQKSVFTKKLGSYLQEQSENQLINSTSHYEVELRLIENKSGNFNFLIKLFTLKDSRFSYRREALSSSIQPVNAALVMHLAKEYLSENAQVLDPFCGVGTMLIERNRFLPTGDMYGIDLFGKGIEAARRNTELAGVRINYINRDFFDFTHAYLFDEVISNMPRAIGQKTKADITLLYRKFWTKIREHIGKGSVLVLYCYDREILKETLPRQFFTIKEEFEISKKEDAYCYVISYGKN
;
A
#
# COMPACT_ATOMS: atom_id res chain seq x y z
N ARG A 1 8.90 -25.45 7.37
CA ARG A 1 7.49 -25.41 7.82
C ARG A 1 6.74 -24.55 6.81
N GLY A 2 5.75 -25.16 6.10
CA GLY A 2 5.09 -24.54 4.96
C GLY A 2 4.11 -23.42 5.37
N LEU A 3 3.76 -22.56 4.40
CA LEU A 3 2.76 -21.49 4.48
C LEU A 3 1.38 -21.94 5.06
N GLY A 4 1.12 -23.24 5.14
CA GLY A 4 -0.13 -23.80 5.66
C GLY A 4 -0.33 -23.70 7.18
N ASP A 5 0.71 -23.48 7.98
CA ASP A 5 0.59 -23.46 9.45
C ASP A 5 0.22 -22.08 10.02
N VAL A 6 0.39 -21.02 9.24
CA VAL A 6 0.15 -19.61 9.66
C VAL A 6 -1.35 -19.33 9.84
N TYR A 7 -2.21 -20.06 9.14
CA TYR A 7 -3.66 -19.80 9.09
C TYR A 7 -4.51 -20.86 9.81
N LYS A 8 -3.89 -21.79 10.53
CA LYS A 8 -4.59 -22.95 11.12
C LYS A 8 -5.51 -22.65 12.31
N ARG A 9 -5.39 -21.49 12.94
CA ARG A 9 -6.34 -21.08 13.98
C ARG A 9 -7.33 -20.08 13.40
N GLN A 10 -8.45 -20.56 12.93
CA GLN A 10 -9.62 -19.76 12.54
C GLN A 10 -10.28 -19.17 13.80
N VAL A 11 -9.62 -18.20 14.41
CA VAL A 11 -10.18 -17.49 15.57
C VAL A 11 -10.83 -16.21 15.06
N PRO A 12 -12.14 -16.01 15.28
CA PRO A 12 -12.81 -14.76 14.89
C PRO A 12 -12.05 -13.56 15.44
N SER A 13 -11.71 -12.64 14.56
CA SER A 13 -10.92 -11.46 14.90
C SER A 13 -11.56 -10.21 14.32
N ARG A 14 -11.61 -9.16 15.12
CA ARG A 14 -11.93 -7.82 14.64
C ARG A 14 -10.66 -7.18 14.10
N ILE A 15 -10.67 -6.81 12.83
CA ILE A 15 -9.52 -6.26 12.12
C ILE A 15 -9.83 -4.88 11.55
N ILE A 16 -8.76 -4.12 11.33
CA ILE A 16 -8.77 -2.87 10.59
C ILE A 16 -7.76 -2.99 9.44
N LEU A 17 -8.24 -2.78 8.23
CA LEU A 17 -7.42 -2.65 7.02
C LEU A 17 -7.17 -1.17 6.76
N MET A 18 -5.91 -0.73 6.89
CA MET A 18 -5.51 0.65 6.63
C MET A 18 -5.39 0.86 5.11
N THR A 19 -6.25 1.72 4.56
CA THR A 19 -6.37 1.92 3.11
C THR A 19 -6.01 3.35 2.69
N ASN A 20 -6.06 3.61 1.40
CA ASN A 20 -6.12 4.97 0.88
C ASN A 20 -7.44 5.62 1.32
N ARG A 21 -7.38 6.84 1.89
CA ARG A 21 -8.54 7.54 2.46
C ARG A 21 -9.62 7.89 1.45
N ASN A 22 -9.24 8.11 0.20
CA ASN A 22 -10.18 8.50 -0.85
C ASN A 22 -10.89 7.30 -1.48
N PHE A 23 -10.37 6.06 -1.29
CA PHE A 23 -10.81 4.86 -2.01
C PHE A 23 -11.02 3.65 -1.08
N ARG A 24 -11.49 3.89 0.14
CA ARG A 24 -11.76 2.84 1.14
C ARG A 24 -12.81 1.85 0.68
N GLU A 25 -13.76 2.34 -0.06
CA GLU A 25 -14.89 1.59 -0.62
C GLU A 25 -14.41 0.47 -1.56
N ILE A 26 -13.30 0.69 -2.28
CA ILE A 26 -12.68 -0.34 -3.14
C ILE A 26 -12.22 -1.55 -2.31
N THR A 27 -11.62 -1.31 -1.16
CA THR A 27 -11.23 -2.41 -0.26
C THR A 27 -12.45 -3.05 0.41
N ALA A 28 -13.44 -2.25 0.83
CA ALA A 28 -14.65 -2.76 1.44
C ALA A 28 -15.43 -3.68 0.50
N GLU A 29 -15.55 -3.32 -0.79
CA GLU A 29 -16.24 -4.15 -1.78
C GLU A 29 -15.57 -5.52 -1.97
N GLN A 30 -14.24 -5.59 -1.93
CA GLN A 30 -13.48 -6.84 -2.05
C GLN A 30 -13.68 -7.80 -0.87
N ILE A 31 -14.10 -7.28 0.29
CA ILE A 31 -14.35 -8.07 1.52
C ILE A 31 -15.81 -7.98 1.99
N LYS A 32 -16.76 -7.75 1.10
CA LYS A 32 -18.17 -7.56 1.47
C LYS A 32 -18.78 -8.75 2.21
N SER A 33 -18.29 -9.96 1.99
CA SER A 33 -18.64 -11.18 2.73
C SER A 33 -18.37 -11.07 4.24
N HIS A 34 -17.43 -10.22 4.66
CA HIS A 34 -17.05 -9.95 6.05
C HIS A 34 -17.80 -8.75 6.68
N HIS A 35 -18.89 -8.27 6.06
CA HIS A 35 -19.71 -7.15 6.54
C HIS A 35 -18.89 -5.92 6.93
N PRO A 36 -18.08 -5.36 6.02
CA PRO A 36 -17.15 -4.29 6.32
C PRO A 36 -17.84 -2.99 6.75
N LYS A 37 -17.19 -2.23 7.63
CA LYS A 37 -17.57 -0.87 8.01
C LYS A 37 -16.46 0.09 7.61
N VAL A 38 -16.78 1.05 6.76
CA VAL A 38 -15.84 2.08 6.32
C VAL A 38 -15.74 3.17 7.39
N PHE A 39 -14.54 3.65 7.65
CA PHE A 39 -14.25 4.77 8.54
C PHE A 39 -13.09 5.63 7.99
N ASN A 40 -12.70 6.73 8.68
CA ASN A 40 -11.79 7.74 8.12
C ASN A 40 -10.43 7.22 7.58
N ALA A 41 -9.87 6.16 8.16
CA ALA A 41 -8.52 5.69 7.82
C ALA A 41 -8.50 4.31 7.15
N GLY A 42 -9.66 3.67 6.99
CA GLY A 42 -9.69 2.32 6.42
C GLY A 42 -11.03 1.63 6.55
N VAL A 43 -10.96 0.31 6.62
CA VAL A 43 -12.11 -0.59 6.67
C VAL A 43 -11.98 -1.51 7.86
N GLN A 44 -12.99 -1.56 8.71
CA GLN A 44 -13.09 -2.52 9.79
C GLN A 44 -13.92 -3.73 9.34
N ALA A 45 -13.48 -4.93 9.68
CA ALA A 45 -14.22 -6.16 9.41
C ALA A 45 -14.04 -7.16 10.54
N ARG A 46 -14.85 -8.23 10.53
CA ARG A 46 -14.65 -9.44 11.33
C ARG A 46 -14.36 -10.59 10.42
N THR A 47 -13.33 -11.35 10.72
CA THR A 47 -12.99 -12.54 9.95
C THR A 47 -12.40 -13.63 10.85
N SER A 48 -12.66 -14.86 10.49
CA SER A 48 -11.92 -16.03 10.99
C SER A 48 -10.89 -16.52 9.97
N ASP A 49 -10.92 -16.00 8.73
CA ASP A 49 -10.02 -16.38 7.64
C ASP A 49 -9.18 -15.19 7.16
N LEU A 50 -7.95 -15.11 7.67
CA LEU A 50 -6.98 -14.11 7.22
C LEU A 50 -6.41 -14.42 5.83
N LYS A 51 -6.54 -15.64 5.34
CA LYS A 51 -6.07 -16.00 4.00
C LYS A 51 -6.89 -15.23 2.96
N GLU A 52 -8.22 -15.23 3.08
CA GLU A 52 -9.10 -14.45 2.20
C GLU A 52 -8.78 -12.95 2.26
N ILE A 53 -8.50 -12.41 3.45
CA ILE A 53 -8.11 -11.00 3.60
C ILE A 53 -6.80 -10.70 2.87
N PHE A 54 -5.81 -11.60 2.89
CA PHE A 54 -4.54 -11.41 2.20
C PHE A 54 -4.59 -11.65 0.68
N GLU A 55 -5.73 -12.02 0.11
CA GLU A 55 -5.97 -11.92 -1.34
C GLU A 55 -6.23 -10.45 -1.77
N VAL A 56 -6.70 -9.61 -0.85
CA VAL A 56 -6.99 -8.19 -1.12
C VAL A 56 -5.70 -7.37 -1.14
N ARG A 57 -5.45 -6.66 -2.23
CA ARG A 57 -4.19 -5.96 -2.48
C ARG A 57 -4.25 -4.44 -2.26
N THR A 58 -5.41 -3.89 -1.91
CA THR A 58 -5.66 -2.44 -1.84
C THR A 58 -5.56 -1.84 -0.43
N PHE A 59 -5.05 -2.57 0.55
CA PHE A 59 -4.75 -2.04 1.88
C PHE A 59 -3.24 -2.08 2.21
N LYS A 60 -2.79 -1.18 3.07
CA LYS A 60 -1.38 -1.02 3.45
C LYS A 60 -0.97 -1.91 4.60
N GLU A 61 -1.80 -1.97 5.62
CA GLU A 61 -1.55 -2.68 6.88
C GLU A 61 -2.84 -3.31 7.39
N LEU A 62 -2.69 -4.46 8.05
CA LEU A 62 -3.72 -5.10 8.85
C LEU A 62 -3.39 -4.89 10.33
N LEU A 63 -4.37 -4.41 11.09
CA LEU A 63 -4.29 -4.21 12.53
C LEU A 63 -5.43 -4.98 13.21
N PHE A 64 -5.14 -5.52 14.38
CA PHE A 64 -6.17 -6.17 15.20
C PHE A 64 -6.74 -5.21 16.22
N VAL A 65 -7.99 -5.47 16.62
CA VAL A 65 -8.69 -4.74 17.69
C VAL A 65 -9.15 -5.75 18.72
N LEU A 66 -8.81 -5.53 19.99
CA LEU A 66 -9.32 -6.38 21.06
C LEU A 66 -10.84 -6.21 21.20
N GLU A 67 -11.55 -7.31 21.43
CA GLU A 67 -13.02 -7.28 21.59
C GLU A 67 -13.45 -6.54 22.86
N ASP A 68 -12.70 -6.71 23.94
CA ASP A 68 -12.97 -6.13 25.26
C ASP A 68 -12.36 -4.72 25.44
N LYS A 69 -11.34 -4.35 24.68
CA LYS A 69 -10.59 -3.09 24.80
C LYS A 69 -10.26 -2.46 23.45
N SER A 70 -11.26 -1.92 22.77
CA SER A 70 -11.02 -1.19 21.51
C SER A 70 -10.59 0.26 21.74
N SER A 71 -10.85 0.83 22.92
CA SER A 71 -10.36 2.14 23.33
C SER A 71 -9.91 2.15 24.78
N LEU A 72 -8.96 3.02 25.10
CA LEU A 72 -8.39 3.23 26.42
C LEU A 72 -8.70 4.65 26.86
N THR A 73 -9.14 4.81 28.12
CA THR A 73 -9.44 6.11 28.72
C THR A 73 -8.14 6.84 29.01
N LYS A 74 -8.03 8.09 28.55
CA LYS A 74 -6.89 8.96 28.84
C LYS A 74 -7.11 9.65 30.17
N GLU A 75 -6.63 9.06 31.24
CA GLU A 75 -6.71 9.57 32.61
C GLU A 75 -5.31 9.95 33.11
N GLY A 76 -5.27 10.78 34.15
CA GLY A 76 -4.05 11.25 34.79
C GLY A 76 -3.71 12.71 34.46
N LYS A 77 -3.16 13.42 35.45
CA LYS A 77 -2.76 14.83 35.36
C LYS A 77 -1.34 14.99 34.80
N THR A 78 -0.52 13.97 35.01
CA THR A 78 0.87 13.93 34.57
C THR A 78 1.06 12.85 33.51
N VAL A 79 2.16 12.96 32.72
CA VAL A 79 2.55 11.92 31.76
C VAL A 79 2.78 10.56 32.43
N ASP A 80 3.28 10.56 33.68
CA ASP A 80 3.52 9.36 34.46
C ASP A 80 2.23 8.68 34.90
N GLU A 81 1.32 9.44 35.47
CA GLU A 81 0.00 8.92 35.89
C GLU A 81 -0.77 8.36 34.70
N MET A 82 -0.77 9.08 33.60
CA MET A 82 -1.40 8.61 32.35
C MET A 82 -0.79 7.29 31.86
N ALA A 83 0.54 7.18 31.82
CA ALA A 83 1.23 5.96 31.40
C ALA A 83 0.89 4.77 32.32
N ARG A 84 0.86 5.00 33.66
CA ARG A 84 0.52 3.99 34.65
C ARG A 84 -0.93 3.51 34.53
N MET A 85 -1.87 4.43 34.38
CA MET A 85 -3.30 4.11 34.24
C MET A 85 -3.57 3.33 32.94
N LEU A 86 -2.93 3.74 31.82
CA LEU A 86 -3.05 3.02 30.54
C LEU A 86 -2.40 1.64 30.61
N ALA A 87 -1.25 1.50 31.27
CA ALA A 87 -0.64 0.19 31.47
C ALA A 87 -1.59 -0.77 32.18
N LYS A 88 -2.25 -0.29 33.26
CA LYS A 88 -3.25 -1.07 33.97
C LYS A 88 -4.42 -1.48 33.07
N GLN A 89 -5.00 -0.54 32.34
CA GLN A 89 -6.10 -0.85 31.41
C GLN A 89 -5.73 -1.90 30.35
N ILE A 90 -4.49 -1.85 29.85
CA ILE A 90 -3.97 -2.83 28.88
C ILE A 90 -3.71 -4.18 29.54
N SER A 91 -3.14 -4.19 30.73
CA SER A 91 -2.86 -5.42 31.48
C SER A 91 -4.15 -6.13 31.94
N ASP A 92 -5.19 -5.36 32.28
CA ASP A 92 -6.51 -5.88 32.60
C ASP A 92 -7.32 -6.32 31.37
N SER A 93 -6.76 -6.23 30.16
CA SER A 93 -7.39 -6.65 28.92
C SER A 93 -7.04 -8.09 28.56
N SER A 94 -7.68 -8.59 27.51
CA SER A 94 -7.37 -9.91 26.92
C SER A 94 -6.10 -9.94 26.06
N LEU A 95 -5.19 -8.94 26.17
CA LEU A 95 -4.01 -8.83 25.30
C LEU A 95 -3.10 -10.07 25.34
N LEU A 96 -2.76 -10.55 26.52
CA LEU A 96 -1.89 -11.74 26.65
C LEU A 96 -2.55 -12.99 26.05
N GLN A 97 -3.83 -13.21 26.34
CA GLN A 97 -4.59 -14.31 25.72
C GLN A 97 -4.61 -14.15 24.19
N PHE A 98 -4.87 -12.94 23.68
CA PHE A 98 -4.85 -12.66 22.26
C PHE A 98 -3.50 -12.99 21.62
N LEU A 99 -2.37 -12.63 22.27
CA LEU A 99 -1.04 -12.93 21.77
C LEU A 99 -0.75 -14.44 21.80
N GLN A 100 -1.10 -15.13 22.88
CA GLN A 100 -0.94 -16.60 22.97
C GLN A 100 -1.70 -17.35 21.87
N GLU A 101 -2.87 -16.85 21.49
CA GLU A 101 -3.70 -17.47 20.44
C GLU A 101 -3.21 -17.17 19.02
N ARG A 102 -2.65 -15.99 18.76
CA ARG A 102 -2.42 -15.46 17.39
C ARG A 102 -0.96 -15.18 17.05
N HIS A 103 -0.13 -14.94 18.06
CA HIS A 103 1.30 -14.78 17.83
C HIS A 103 1.95 -16.15 17.56
N GLN A 104 2.92 -16.20 16.67
CA GLN A 104 3.57 -17.48 16.28
C GLN A 104 4.75 -17.86 17.17
N GLY A 105 5.12 -17.01 18.10
CA GLY A 105 6.16 -17.23 19.11
C GLY A 105 5.58 -17.64 20.45
N GLU A 106 6.46 -17.81 21.41
CA GLU A 106 6.16 -18.09 22.81
C GLU A 106 6.51 -16.89 23.69
N THR A 107 6.03 -16.87 24.92
CA THR A 107 6.43 -15.84 25.90
C THR A 107 7.93 -15.94 26.20
N PRO A 108 8.61 -14.80 26.43
CA PRO A 108 8.04 -13.45 26.44
C PRO A 108 7.82 -12.87 25.04
N PHE A 109 6.74 -12.08 24.89
CA PHE A 109 6.49 -11.37 23.63
C PHE A 109 7.20 -10.01 23.64
N TYR A 110 8.04 -9.78 22.65
CA TYR A 110 8.75 -8.52 22.49
C TYR A 110 7.86 -7.50 21.77
N PHE A 111 7.66 -6.35 22.39
CA PHE A 111 6.77 -5.31 21.87
C PHE A 111 7.42 -3.94 21.80
N ARG A 112 6.88 -3.09 20.94
CA ARG A 112 7.08 -1.64 20.95
C ARG A 112 5.76 -0.90 21.04
N ILE A 113 5.81 0.38 21.41
CA ILE A 113 4.65 1.28 21.42
C ILE A 113 4.79 2.31 20.31
N GLU A 114 3.78 2.40 19.46
CA GLU A 114 3.60 3.48 18.51
C GLU A 114 2.45 4.38 19.00
N CYS A 115 2.75 5.66 19.26
CA CYS A 115 1.76 6.59 19.80
C CYS A 115 1.53 7.76 18.85
N LYS A 116 0.28 7.95 18.41
CA LYS A 116 -0.19 9.09 17.61
C LYS A 116 -1.15 9.93 18.44
N ASN A 117 -0.63 10.99 19.04
CA ASN A 117 -1.36 11.90 19.93
C ASN A 117 -0.91 13.35 19.74
N LYS A 118 -1.49 14.26 20.52
CA LYS A 118 -1.21 15.69 20.51
C LYS A 118 -0.01 16.11 21.39
N MET A 119 0.63 15.17 22.07
CA MET A 119 1.85 15.47 22.86
C MET A 119 2.97 15.91 21.94
N ASP A 120 3.83 16.83 22.41
CA ASP A 120 5.09 17.12 21.74
C ASP A 120 6.02 15.90 21.73
N LEU A 121 7.08 15.96 20.92
CA LEU A 121 8.00 14.81 20.72
C LEU A 121 8.67 14.36 22.01
N LYS A 122 9.05 15.29 22.91
CA LYS A 122 9.72 15.00 24.18
C LYS A 122 8.77 14.29 25.14
N GLN A 123 7.58 14.84 25.33
CA GLN A 123 6.53 14.25 26.16
C GLN A 123 6.13 12.87 25.65
N LYS A 124 5.98 12.71 24.33
CA LYS A 124 5.67 11.42 23.71
C LYS A 124 6.74 10.37 23.96
N SER A 125 8.01 10.74 23.85
CA SER A 125 9.13 9.83 24.14
C SER A 125 9.13 9.37 25.59
N VAL A 126 8.93 10.29 26.53
CA VAL A 126 8.82 9.97 27.97
C VAL A 126 7.61 9.07 28.23
N PHE A 127 6.46 9.42 27.66
CA PHE A 127 5.22 8.66 27.80
C PHE A 127 5.37 7.21 27.32
N THR A 128 5.85 7.01 26.10
CA THR A 128 5.99 5.66 25.52
C THR A 128 7.00 4.81 26.28
N LYS A 129 8.10 5.41 26.75
CA LYS A 129 9.09 4.71 27.58
C LYS A 129 8.49 4.26 28.92
N LYS A 130 7.79 5.14 29.62
CA LYS A 130 7.15 4.82 30.91
C LYS A 130 6.05 3.78 30.76
N LEU A 131 5.18 3.96 29.76
CA LEU A 131 4.12 3.00 29.45
C LEU A 131 4.70 1.60 29.16
N GLY A 132 5.78 1.53 28.38
CA GLY A 132 6.46 0.27 28.08
C GLY A 132 7.03 -0.40 29.32
N SER A 133 7.66 0.37 30.22
CA SER A 133 8.19 -0.15 31.49
C SER A 133 7.08 -0.67 32.41
N TYR A 134 5.98 0.07 32.55
CA TYR A 134 4.84 -0.36 33.38
C TYR A 134 4.15 -1.61 32.83
N LEU A 135 4.00 -1.72 31.50
CA LEU A 135 3.44 -2.93 30.89
C LEU A 135 4.33 -4.15 31.10
N GLN A 136 5.64 -3.99 31.00
CA GLN A 136 6.58 -5.07 31.26
C GLN A 136 6.51 -5.53 32.72
N GLU A 137 6.50 -4.60 33.67
CA GLU A 137 6.38 -4.89 35.11
C GLU A 137 5.06 -5.59 35.43
N GLN A 138 3.93 -5.01 34.99
CA GLN A 138 2.59 -5.55 35.28
C GLN A 138 2.28 -6.88 34.60
N SER A 139 2.95 -7.20 33.51
CA SER A 139 2.85 -8.50 32.86
C SER A 139 3.81 -9.55 33.39
N GLU A 140 4.51 -9.27 34.50
CA GLU A 140 5.54 -10.16 35.07
C GLU A 140 6.58 -10.59 34.01
N ASN A 141 7.01 -9.65 33.17
CA ASN A 141 7.91 -9.85 32.04
C ASN A 141 7.41 -10.82 30.94
N GLN A 142 6.12 -11.11 30.87
CA GLN A 142 5.57 -11.81 29.71
C GLN A 142 5.54 -10.89 28.45
N LEU A 143 5.51 -9.58 28.66
CA LEU A 143 5.71 -8.55 27.64
C LEU A 143 7.02 -7.84 27.90
N ILE A 144 7.94 -7.84 26.92
CA ILE A 144 9.24 -7.15 27.02
C ILE A 144 9.27 -5.99 26.06
N ASN A 145 9.45 -4.77 26.61
CA ASN A 145 9.54 -3.57 25.79
C ASN A 145 10.90 -3.50 25.06
N SER A 146 10.86 -3.47 23.73
CA SER A 146 12.05 -3.39 22.89
C SER A 146 11.80 -2.51 21.66
N THR A 147 12.70 -1.57 21.41
CA THR A 147 12.63 -0.68 20.26
C THR A 147 13.32 -1.24 19.01
N SER A 148 14.16 -2.25 19.16
CA SER A 148 14.98 -2.84 18.08
C SER A 148 14.60 -4.28 17.73
N HIS A 149 14.16 -5.06 18.71
CA HIS A 149 13.80 -6.46 18.55
C HIS A 149 12.37 -6.65 19.05
N TYR A 150 11.39 -6.39 18.19
CA TYR A 150 9.98 -6.48 18.54
C TYR A 150 9.22 -7.28 17.46
N GLU A 151 8.21 -7.99 17.91
CA GLU A 151 7.32 -8.82 17.10
C GLU A 151 5.89 -8.33 17.17
N VAL A 152 5.60 -7.46 18.17
CA VAL A 152 4.29 -6.87 18.41
C VAL A 152 4.43 -5.35 18.45
N GLU A 153 3.53 -4.63 17.78
CA GLU A 153 3.38 -3.20 17.94
C GLU A 153 2.02 -2.89 18.60
N LEU A 154 2.08 -2.28 19.76
CA LEU A 154 0.91 -1.72 20.43
C LEU A 154 0.73 -0.28 19.94
N ARG A 155 -0.31 -0.03 19.14
CA ARG A 155 -0.56 1.26 18.52
C ARG A 155 -1.67 2.00 19.25
N LEU A 156 -1.34 3.17 19.78
CA LEU A 156 -2.25 4.08 20.45
C LEU A 156 -2.52 5.29 19.55
N ILE A 157 -3.78 5.49 19.16
CA ILE A 157 -4.18 6.63 18.31
C ILE A 157 -5.20 7.46 19.08
N GLU A 158 -4.83 8.69 19.46
CA GLU A 158 -5.74 9.61 20.16
C GLU A 158 -6.92 9.95 19.23
N ASN A 159 -8.13 9.70 19.74
CA ASN A 159 -9.37 9.99 19.04
C ASN A 159 -9.89 11.41 19.37
N LYS A 160 -11.04 11.78 18.78
CA LYS A 160 -11.63 13.11 18.98
C LYS A 160 -12.08 13.38 20.41
N SER A 161 -12.39 12.33 21.17
CA SER A 161 -12.79 12.41 22.58
C SER A 161 -11.60 12.53 23.54
N GLY A 162 -10.36 12.50 23.04
CA GLY A 162 -9.13 12.52 23.84
C GLY A 162 -8.71 11.15 24.40
N ASN A 163 -9.46 10.09 24.15
CA ASN A 163 -9.09 8.72 24.49
C ASN A 163 -8.21 8.11 23.41
N PHE A 164 -7.64 6.91 23.64
CA PHE A 164 -6.84 6.19 22.68
C PHE A 164 -7.60 5.02 22.08
N ASN A 165 -7.65 4.96 20.74
CA ASN A 165 -7.94 3.70 20.03
C ASN A 165 -6.73 2.79 20.20
N PHE A 166 -6.97 1.55 20.65
CA PHE A 166 -5.94 0.56 20.92
C PHE A 166 -5.93 -0.51 19.83
N LEU A 167 -4.82 -0.60 19.10
CA LEU A 167 -4.65 -1.47 17.96
C LEU A 167 -3.36 -2.29 18.11
N ILE A 168 -3.35 -3.49 17.53
CA ILE A 168 -2.23 -4.42 17.61
C ILE A 168 -1.78 -4.78 16.20
N LYS A 169 -0.47 -4.68 15.93
CA LYS A 169 0.17 -5.21 14.73
C LYS A 169 1.07 -6.37 15.11
N LEU A 170 0.91 -7.51 14.45
CA LEU A 170 1.77 -8.68 14.61
C LEU A 170 2.74 -8.75 13.43
N PHE A 171 4.05 -8.64 13.70
CA PHE A 171 5.09 -8.78 12.68
C PHE A 171 5.41 -10.24 12.37
N THR A 172 4.99 -11.17 13.23
CA THR A 172 5.05 -12.60 12.96
C THR A 172 4.02 -13.06 11.92
N LEU A 173 2.99 -12.26 11.68
CA LEU A 173 2.02 -12.49 10.61
C LEU A 173 2.63 -12.11 9.26
N LYS A 174 2.96 -13.11 8.45
CA LYS A 174 3.60 -12.89 7.15
C LYS A 174 2.60 -12.37 6.12
N ASP A 175 2.82 -11.16 5.64
CA ASP A 175 2.11 -10.59 4.50
C ASP A 175 2.90 -10.91 3.22
N SER A 176 2.43 -11.87 2.44
CA SER A 176 3.08 -12.30 1.19
C SER A 176 2.56 -11.58 -0.05
N ARG A 177 1.58 -10.69 0.07
CA ARG A 177 0.92 -10.03 -1.08
C ARG A 177 1.90 -9.41 -2.07
N PHE A 178 2.95 -8.80 -1.54
CA PHE A 178 3.96 -8.09 -2.34
C PHE A 178 5.37 -8.65 -2.16
N SER A 179 5.48 -9.94 -1.80
CA SER A 179 6.76 -10.63 -1.56
C SER A 179 7.66 -10.69 -2.80
N TYR A 180 7.10 -10.56 -3.99
CA TYR A 180 7.83 -10.46 -5.24
C TYR A 180 8.71 -9.21 -5.32
N ARG A 181 8.32 -8.12 -4.66
CA ARG A 181 9.02 -6.83 -4.71
C ARG A 181 10.22 -6.81 -3.77
N ARG A 182 11.26 -7.55 -4.13
CA ARG A 182 12.53 -7.59 -3.39
C ARG A 182 13.38 -6.37 -3.63
N GLU A 183 13.26 -5.80 -4.83
CA GLU A 183 14.04 -4.64 -5.23
C GLU A 183 13.12 -3.47 -5.57
N ALA A 184 13.51 -2.27 -5.13
CA ALA A 184 12.79 -1.03 -5.37
C ALA A 184 13.79 0.11 -5.60
N LEU A 185 13.38 1.07 -6.44
CA LEU A 185 14.05 2.36 -6.59
C LEU A 185 13.27 3.42 -5.80
N SER A 186 13.93 4.53 -5.47
CA SER A 186 13.29 5.64 -4.74
C SER A 186 12.08 6.25 -5.47
N SER A 187 12.06 6.16 -6.79
CA SER A 187 10.97 6.62 -7.67
C SER A 187 9.88 5.57 -7.90
N SER A 188 10.05 4.33 -7.42
CA SER A 188 9.11 3.24 -7.69
C SER A 188 7.80 3.45 -6.94
N ILE A 189 6.67 3.26 -7.64
CA ILE A 189 5.35 3.25 -7.03
C ILE A 189 5.24 2.13 -5.98
N GLN A 190 4.51 2.39 -4.89
CA GLN A 190 4.21 1.35 -3.92
C GLN A 190 3.24 0.31 -4.53
N PRO A 191 3.45 -0.99 -4.33
CA PRO A 191 2.61 -2.03 -4.95
C PRO A 191 1.12 -1.89 -4.59
N VAL A 192 0.82 -1.47 -3.37
CA VAL A 192 -0.57 -1.20 -2.95
C VAL A 192 -1.23 -0.09 -3.75
N ASN A 193 -0.48 0.94 -4.15
CA ASN A 193 -0.99 2.00 -5.00
C ASN A 193 -1.14 1.52 -6.45
N ALA A 194 -0.20 0.71 -6.96
CA ALA A 194 -0.32 0.10 -8.27
C ALA A 194 -1.57 -0.81 -8.35
N ALA A 195 -1.81 -1.66 -7.34
CA ALA A 195 -3.02 -2.46 -7.24
C ALA A 195 -4.29 -1.59 -7.19
N LEU A 196 -4.29 -0.51 -6.41
CA LEU A 196 -5.40 0.45 -6.35
C LEU A 196 -5.69 1.06 -7.72
N VAL A 197 -4.65 1.45 -8.46
CA VAL A 197 -4.78 2.02 -9.81
C VAL A 197 -5.49 1.04 -10.76
N MET A 198 -5.19 -0.25 -10.68
CA MET A 198 -5.90 -1.26 -11.50
C MET A 198 -7.40 -1.32 -11.16
N HIS A 199 -7.74 -1.26 -9.88
CA HIS A 199 -9.15 -1.22 -9.46
C HIS A 199 -9.87 0.06 -9.89
N LEU A 200 -9.20 1.21 -9.88
CA LEU A 200 -9.76 2.49 -10.36
C LEU A 200 -10.01 2.48 -11.86
N ALA A 201 -9.16 1.81 -12.62
CA ALA A 201 -9.26 1.71 -14.08
C ALA A 201 -10.06 0.49 -14.57
N LYS A 202 -10.64 -0.32 -13.69
CA LYS A 202 -11.20 -1.64 -13.98
C LYS A 202 -12.14 -1.70 -15.18
N GLU A 203 -13.00 -0.68 -15.37
CA GLU A 203 -13.98 -0.62 -16.45
C GLU A 203 -13.35 -0.37 -17.84
N TYR A 204 -12.06 -0.05 -17.86
CA TYR A 204 -11.29 0.27 -19.07
C TYR A 204 -10.24 -0.78 -19.40
N LEU A 205 -9.99 -1.73 -18.49
CA LEU A 205 -9.02 -2.80 -18.68
C LEU A 205 -9.67 -4.04 -19.30
N SER A 206 -8.96 -4.71 -20.19
CA SER A 206 -9.48 -5.87 -20.92
C SER A 206 -8.64 -7.13 -20.67
N GLU A 207 -9.30 -8.28 -20.70
CA GLU A 207 -8.59 -9.56 -20.75
C GLU A 207 -7.81 -9.72 -22.06
N ASN A 208 -6.66 -10.35 -21.96
CA ASN A 208 -5.75 -10.60 -23.10
C ASN A 208 -5.22 -9.34 -23.81
N ALA A 209 -5.34 -8.16 -23.18
CA ALA A 209 -4.80 -6.92 -23.72
C ALA A 209 -3.28 -7.01 -23.92
N GLN A 210 -2.79 -6.40 -25.01
CA GLN A 210 -1.38 -6.13 -25.24
C GLN A 210 -1.01 -4.89 -24.42
N VAL A 211 -0.06 -5.01 -23.48
CA VAL A 211 0.21 -3.97 -22.48
C VAL A 211 1.62 -3.43 -22.59
N LEU A 212 1.76 -2.11 -22.57
CA LEU A 212 3.05 -1.41 -22.59
C LEU A 212 3.21 -0.55 -21.33
N ASP A 213 4.39 -0.63 -20.70
CA ASP A 213 4.88 0.38 -19.76
C ASP A 213 6.17 1.02 -20.32
N PRO A 214 6.11 2.26 -20.82
CA PRO A 214 7.25 2.93 -21.44
C PRO A 214 8.30 3.44 -20.43
N PHE A 215 8.00 3.39 -19.12
CA PHE A 215 8.87 3.82 -18.02
C PHE A 215 8.77 2.84 -16.85
N CYS A 216 8.99 1.55 -17.12
CA CYS A 216 8.58 0.46 -16.23
C CYS A 216 9.35 0.37 -14.91
N GLY A 217 10.53 1.00 -14.80
CA GLY A 217 11.36 0.94 -13.60
C GLY A 217 11.60 -0.51 -13.16
N VAL A 218 11.12 -0.86 -11.97
CA VAL A 218 11.26 -2.21 -11.38
C VAL A 218 10.07 -3.14 -11.68
N GLY A 219 9.19 -2.79 -12.63
CA GLY A 219 8.12 -3.63 -13.16
C GLY A 219 6.83 -3.68 -12.34
N THR A 220 6.70 -2.90 -11.27
CA THR A 220 5.57 -2.99 -10.32
C THR A 220 4.21 -2.79 -11.00
N MET A 221 4.07 -1.80 -11.88
CA MET A 221 2.79 -1.52 -12.57
C MET A 221 2.33 -2.71 -13.43
N LEU A 222 3.23 -3.27 -14.22
CA LEU A 222 2.94 -4.41 -15.10
C LEU A 222 2.63 -5.68 -14.30
N ILE A 223 3.36 -5.95 -13.22
CA ILE A 223 3.09 -7.09 -12.34
C ILE A 223 1.69 -6.98 -11.72
N GLU A 224 1.32 -5.82 -11.18
CA GLU A 224 -0.01 -5.62 -10.58
C GLU A 224 -1.12 -5.64 -11.65
N ARG A 225 -0.85 -5.15 -12.88
CA ARG A 225 -1.81 -5.26 -13.99
C ARG A 225 -2.10 -6.72 -14.35
N ASN A 226 -1.08 -7.55 -14.47
CA ASN A 226 -1.24 -8.98 -14.76
C ASN A 226 -1.99 -9.73 -13.65
N ARG A 227 -1.71 -9.38 -12.38
CA ARG A 227 -2.41 -9.98 -11.23
C ARG A 227 -3.88 -9.55 -11.12
N PHE A 228 -4.22 -8.38 -11.64
CA PHE A 228 -5.58 -7.86 -11.59
C PHE A 228 -6.49 -8.57 -12.61
N LEU A 229 -6.02 -8.76 -13.84
CA LEU A 229 -6.78 -9.37 -14.93
C LEU A 229 -5.79 -10.00 -15.92
N PRO A 230 -6.05 -11.21 -16.45
CA PRO A 230 -5.17 -11.86 -17.43
C PRO A 230 -4.83 -10.94 -18.61
N THR A 231 -3.58 -10.97 -19.04
CA THR A 231 -3.06 -10.14 -20.14
C THR A 231 -2.59 -11.00 -21.30
N GLY A 232 -2.52 -10.40 -22.49
CA GLY A 232 -1.70 -10.87 -23.60
C GLY A 232 -0.21 -10.59 -23.34
N ASP A 233 0.54 -10.24 -24.38
CA ASP A 233 1.94 -9.89 -24.21
C ASP A 233 2.10 -8.55 -23.49
N MET A 234 3.10 -8.49 -22.61
CA MET A 234 3.44 -7.31 -21.84
C MET A 234 4.86 -6.89 -22.12
N TYR A 235 5.07 -5.58 -22.31
CA TYR A 235 6.37 -4.99 -22.54
C TYR A 235 6.66 -3.87 -21.56
N GLY A 236 7.81 -3.94 -20.91
CA GLY A 236 8.33 -2.88 -20.04
C GLY A 236 9.61 -2.30 -20.62
N ILE A 237 9.64 -0.98 -20.83
CA ILE A 237 10.78 -0.26 -21.36
C ILE A 237 11.33 0.64 -20.25
N ASP A 238 12.63 0.67 -20.09
CA ASP A 238 13.31 1.64 -19.23
C ASP A 238 14.75 1.86 -19.68
N LEU A 239 15.19 3.10 -19.61
CA LEU A 239 16.57 3.48 -19.93
C LEU A 239 17.55 3.01 -18.84
N PHE A 240 17.09 2.88 -17.60
CA PHE A 240 17.91 2.55 -16.43
C PHE A 240 18.10 1.04 -16.29
N GLY A 241 19.26 0.52 -16.74
CA GLY A 241 19.56 -0.92 -16.76
C GLY A 241 19.39 -1.64 -15.43
N LYS A 242 19.79 -1.02 -14.30
CA LYS A 242 19.56 -1.60 -12.95
C LYS A 242 18.08 -1.73 -12.61
N GLY A 243 17.23 -0.82 -13.11
CA GLY A 243 15.78 -0.94 -12.99
C GLY A 243 15.25 -2.16 -13.73
N ILE A 244 15.71 -2.39 -14.96
CA ILE A 244 15.35 -3.55 -15.79
C ILE A 244 15.79 -4.87 -15.15
N GLU A 245 17.01 -4.93 -14.59
CA GLU A 245 17.46 -6.11 -13.86
C GLU A 245 16.60 -6.40 -12.64
N ALA A 246 16.27 -5.38 -11.86
CA ALA A 246 15.36 -5.48 -10.73
C ALA A 246 13.94 -5.92 -11.19
N ALA A 247 13.44 -5.36 -12.29
CA ALA A 247 12.15 -5.74 -12.88
C ALA A 247 12.10 -7.23 -13.24
N ARG A 248 13.14 -7.76 -13.87
CA ARG A 248 13.25 -9.19 -14.22
C ARG A 248 13.19 -10.07 -12.98
N ARG A 249 13.99 -9.76 -11.94
CA ARG A 249 13.98 -10.51 -10.67
C ARG A 249 12.64 -10.45 -9.95
N ASN A 250 12.03 -9.27 -9.87
CA ASN A 250 10.69 -9.10 -9.29
C ASN A 250 9.64 -9.89 -10.05
N THR A 251 9.70 -9.90 -11.37
CA THR A 251 8.77 -10.60 -12.26
C THR A 251 8.89 -12.12 -12.14
N GLU A 252 10.11 -12.64 -12.05
CA GLU A 252 10.38 -14.05 -11.78
C GLU A 252 9.76 -14.48 -10.44
N LEU A 253 9.99 -13.71 -9.37
CA LEU A 253 9.39 -13.95 -8.05
C LEU A 253 7.85 -13.82 -8.04
N ALA A 254 7.30 -12.97 -8.91
CA ALA A 254 5.86 -12.83 -9.09
C ALA A 254 5.23 -14.00 -9.86
N GLY A 255 6.04 -14.80 -10.57
CA GLY A 255 5.57 -15.90 -11.42
C GLY A 255 4.78 -15.42 -12.65
N VAL A 256 5.07 -14.23 -13.17
CA VAL A 256 4.41 -13.65 -14.35
C VAL A 256 5.39 -13.56 -15.52
N ARG A 257 4.90 -13.36 -16.74
CA ARG A 257 5.72 -13.22 -17.94
C ARG A 257 5.63 -11.80 -18.47
N ILE A 258 6.77 -11.10 -18.54
CA ILE A 258 6.87 -9.72 -19.04
C ILE A 258 8.16 -9.60 -19.86
N ASN A 259 8.09 -8.98 -21.02
CA ASN A 259 9.24 -8.70 -21.88
C ASN A 259 9.85 -7.36 -21.50
N TYR A 260 11.08 -7.36 -20.96
CA TYR A 260 11.78 -6.13 -20.56
C TYR A 260 12.87 -5.76 -21.54
N ILE A 261 12.88 -4.49 -21.96
CA ILE A 261 13.84 -3.92 -22.91
C ILE A 261 14.55 -2.74 -22.26
N ASN A 262 15.88 -2.83 -22.12
CA ASN A 262 16.69 -1.73 -21.65
C ASN A 262 17.02 -0.80 -22.82
N ARG A 263 16.21 0.22 -23.01
CA ARG A 263 16.31 1.20 -24.10
C ARG A 263 15.60 2.49 -23.72
N ASP A 264 15.98 3.59 -24.40
CA ASP A 264 15.16 4.80 -24.37
C ASP A 264 13.82 4.50 -25.09
N PHE A 265 12.70 4.82 -24.44
CA PHE A 265 11.38 4.66 -25.04
C PHE A 265 11.25 5.42 -26.36
N PHE A 266 11.92 6.54 -26.50
CA PHE A 266 11.86 7.35 -27.72
C PHE A 266 12.52 6.69 -28.94
N ASP A 267 13.40 5.70 -28.72
CA ASP A 267 14.03 4.86 -29.75
C ASP A 267 13.36 3.48 -29.88
N PHE A 268 12.30 3.23 -29.10
CA PHE A 268 11.59 1.96 -29.17
C PHE A 268 10.67 1.89 -30.39
N THR A 269 10.61 0.70 -31.01
CA THR A 269 9.68 0.37 -32.09
C THR A 269 9.12 -1.03 -31.87
N HIS A 270 7.89 -1.27 -32.30
CA HIS A 270 7.23 -2.57 -32.20
C HIS A 270 6.38 -2.87 -33.42
N ALA A 271 6.17 -4.16 -33.70
CA ALA A 271 5.48 -4.60 -34.91
C ALA A 271 3.95 -4.46 -34.84
N TYR A 272 3.37 -4.45 -33.62
CA TYR A 272 1.92 -4.27 -33.42
C TYR A 272 1.63 -3.15 -32.43
N LEU A 273 0.37 -2.74 -32.38
CA LEU A 273 -0.12 -1.69 -31.46
C LEU A 273 -0.55 -2.30 -30.13
N PHE A 274 -0.38 -1.55 -29.07
CA PHE A 274 -0.80 -1.92 -27.73
C PHE A 274 -2.22 -1.44 -27.42
N ASP A 275 -2.98 -2.28 -26.72
CA ASP A 275 -4.34 -1.95 -26.26
C ASP A 275 -4.32 -1.05 -25.03
N GLU A 276 -3.33 -1.27 -24.16
CA GLU A 276 -3.19 -0.57 -22.90
C GLU A 276 -1.77 -0.05 -22.68
N VAL A 277 -1.66 1.16 -22.16
CA VAL A 277 -0.43 1.76 -21.67
C VAL A 277 -0.58 2.00 -20.16
N ILE A 278 0.18 1.27 -19.35
CA ILE A 278 0.07 1.31 -17.88
C ILE A 278 1.40 1.78 -17.31
N SER A 279 1.47 2.99 -16.78
CA SER A 279 2.76 3.54 -16.36
C SER A 279 2.72 4.41 -15.10
N ASN A 280 3.76 4.30 -14.29
CA ASN A 280 4.11 5.31 -13.30
C ASN A 280 5.04 6.34 -13.97
N MET A 281 4.47 7.47 -14.35
CA MET A 281 5.15 8.49 -15.16
C MET A 281 6.33 9.13 -14.42
N PRO A 282 7.41 9.44 -15.14
CA PRO A 282 8.54 10.17 -14.58
C PRO A 282 8.14 11.50 -13.95
N ARG A 283 8.82 11.86 -12.86
CA ARG A 283 8.60 13.10 -12.11
C ARG A 283 9.90 13.89 -11.89
N ALA A 284 9.78 15.16 -11.54
CA ALA A 284 10.89 15.97 -11.11
C ALA A 284 11.44 15.45 -9.77
N ILE A 285 12.60 14.81 -9.80
CA ILE A 285 13.32 14.29 -8.63
C ILE A 285 14.83 14.35 -8.87
N GLY A 286 15.60 14.65 -7.83
CA GLY A 286 17.04 14.80 -7.94
C GLY A 286 17.41 16.00 -8.82
N GLN A 287 18.12 15.75 -9.91
CA GLN A 287 18.58 16.81 -10.85
C GLN A 287 17.55 17.15 -11.94
N LYS A 288 16.45 16.38 -12.07
CA LYS A 288 15.41 16.63 -13.08
C LYS A 288 14.52 17.78 -12.66
N THR A 289 14.43 18.79 -13.47
CA THR A 289 13.58 19.96 -13.25
C THR A 289 12.14 19.74 -13.74
N LYS A 290 11.22 20.62 -13.33
CA LYS A 290 9.85 20.63 -13.87
C LYS A 290 9.85 20.84 -15.40
N ALA A 291 10.74 21.67 -15.92
CA ALA A 291 10.89 21.92 -17.36
C ALA A 291 11.32 20.64 -18.11
N ASP A 292 12.26 19.87 -17.56
CA ASP A 292 12.70 18.61 -18.15
C ASP A 292 11.55 17.61 -18.25
N ILE A 293 10.73 17.52 -17.20
CA ILE A 293 9.56 16.62 -17.18
C ILE A 293 8.48 17.10 -18.14
N THR A 294 8.24 18.40 -18.24
CA THR A 294 7.30 18.96 -19.21
C THR A 294 7.72 18.63 -20.65
N LEU A 295 9.01 18.76 -20.98
CA LEU A 295 9.54 18.39 -22.29
C LEU A 295 9.41 16.88 -22.55
N LEU A 296 9.69 16.04 -21.52
CA LEU A 296 9.55 14.58 -21.62
C LEU A 296 8.09 14.20 -21.92
N TYR A 297 7.10 14.81 -21.25
CA TYR A 297 5.68 14.53 -21.49
C TYR A 297 5.26 14.93 -22.91
N ARG A 298 5.71 16.08 -23.41
CA ARG A 298 5.45 16.49 -24.80
C ARG A 298 5.99 15.46 -25.81
N LYS A 299 7.21 14.99 -25.61
CA LYS A 299 7.80 13.90 -26.44
C LYS A 299 7.03 12.60 -26.30
N PHE A 300 6.63 12.24 -25.06
CA PHE A 300 5.85 11.05 -24.80
C PHE A 300 4.54 11.03 -25.59
N TRP A 301 3.77 12.11 -25.58
CA TRP A 301 2.51 12.17 -26.33
C TRP A 301 2.68 12.02 -27.84
N THR A 302 3.78 12.47 -28.37
CA THR A 302 4.10 12.28 -29.79
C THR A 302 4.47 10.82 -30.06
N LYS A 303 5.39 10.27 -29.26
CA LYS A 303 5.92 8.93 -29.46
C LYS A 303 4.90 7.82 -29.21
N ILE A 304 4.07 7.96 -28.15
CA ILE A 304 3.13 6.90 -27.78
C ILE A 304 2.10 6.63 -28.88
N ARG A 305 1.74 7.62 -29.69
CA ARG A 305 0.81 7.48 -30.80
C ARG A 305 1.30 6.52 -31.91
N GLU A 306 2.60 6.27 -31.98
CA GLU A 306 3.18 5.27 -32.91
C GLU A 306 2.89 3.84 -32.43
N HIS A 307 2.53 3.66 -31.15
CA HIS A 307 2.43 2.36 -30.49
C HIS A 307 1.00 1.98 -30.07
N ILE A 308 0.02 2.86 -30.26
CA ILE A 308 -1.37 2.64 -29.84
C ILE A 308 -2.35 2.87 -30.99
N GLY A 309 -3.48 2.16 -30.94
CA GLY A 309 -4.57 2.28 -31.91
C GLY A 309 -5.79 3.02 -31.37
N LYS A 310 -6.75 3.32 -32.25
CA LYS A 310 -8.04 3.89 -31.84
C LYS A 310 -8.72 2.95 -30.81
N GLY A 311 -9.13 3.50 -29.68
CA GLY A 311 -9.72 2.75 -28.58
C GLY A 311 -8.73 2.30 -27.51
N SER A 312 -7.43 2.44 -27.72
CA SER A 312 -6.43 2.14 -26.68
C SER A 312 -6.61 3.04 -25.48
N VAL A 313 -6.28 2.51 -24.30
CA VAL A 313 -6.41 3.17 -23.01
C VAL A 313 -5.05 3.38 -22.38
N LEU A 314 -4.83 4.56 -21.82
CA LEU A 314 -3.65 4.87 -21.03
C LEU A 314 -4.08 5.05 -19.57
N VAL A 315 -3.46 4.29 -18.66
CA VAL A 315 -3.63 4.40 -17.22
C VAL A 315 -2.32 4.90 -16.64
N LEU A 316 -2.28 6.19 -16.32
CA LEU A 316 -1.06 6.89 -15.95
C LEU A 316 -1.13 7.34 -14.49
N TYR A 317 -0.20 6.85 -13.68
CA TYR A 317 0.04 7.39 -12.35
C TYR A 317 1.04 8.53 -12.46
N CYS A 318 0.61 9.73 -12.14
CA CYS A 318 1.37 10.94 -12.37
C CYS A 318 1.54 11.74 -11.08
N TYR A 319 2.64 12.43 -10.99
CA TYR A 319 2.89 13.52 -10.07
C TYR A 319 2.85 14.83 -10.86
N ASP A 320 2.49 15.94 -10.22
CA ASP A 320 2.35 17.24 -10.91
C ASP A 320 1.22 17.22 -11.96
N ARG A 321 0.01 17.31 -11.46
CA ARG A 321 -1.24 17.35 -12.22
C ARG A 321 -1.22 18.34 -13.39
N GLU A 322 -0.58 19.49 -13.19
CA GLU A 322 -0.55 20.57 -14.18
C GLU A 322 0.22 20.15 -15.43
N ILE A 323 1.39 19.50 -15.26
CA ILE A 323 2.22 19.07 -16.40
C ILE A 323 1.43 18.16 -17.34
N LEU A 324 0.71 17.18 -16.79
CA LEU A 324 -0.10 16.28 -17.62
C LEU A 324 -1.17 17.07 -18.39
N LYS A 325 -1.91 17.95 -17.71
CA LYS A 325 -3.04 18.69 -18.32
C LYS A 325 -2.60 19.71 -19.36
N GLU A 326 -1.45 20.36 -19.14
CA GLU A 326 -0.87 21.32 -20.07
C GLU A 326 -0.27 20.68 -21.31
N THR A 327 0.29 19.47 -21.17
CA THR A 327 0.99 18.81 -22.27
C THR A 327 0.10 17.89 -23.09
N LEU A 328 -1.07 17.47 -22.55
CA LEU A 328 -1.98 16.53 -23.20
C LEU A 328 -2.56 17.08 -24.51
N PRO A 329 -2.30 16.45 -25.67
CA PRO A 329 -2.85 16.91 -26.96
C PRO A 329 -4.33 16.47 -27.09
N ARG A 330 -5.23 17.33 -26.66
CA ARG A 330 -6.68 17.10 -26.55
C ARG A 330 -7.38 16.77 -27.88
N GLN A 331 -6.75 17.05 -29.02
CA GLN A 331 -7.24 16.62 -30.32
C GLN A 331 -7.14 15.12 -30.55
N PHE A 332 -6.29 14.42 -29.80
CA PHE A 332 -6.06 12.96 -29.92
C PHE A 332 -6.48 12.18 -28.69
N PHE A 333 -6.45 12.80 -27.50
CA PHE A 333 -6.65 12.13 -26.23
C PHE A 333 -7.79 12.77 -25.43
N THR A 334 -8.54 11.92 -24.76
CA THR A 334 -9.64 12.33 -23.87
C THR A 334 -9.41 11.76 -22.46
N ILE A 335 -9.35 12.61 -21.43
CA ILE A 335 -9.36 12.16 -20.04
C ILE A 335 -10.75 11.60 -19.75
N LYS A 336 -10.82 10.32 -19.41
CA LYS A 336 -12.05 9.64 -19.00
C LYS A 336 -12.26 9.74 -17.50
N GLU A 337 -11.16 9.53 -16.73
CA GLU A 337 -11.19 9.58 -15.27
C GLU A 337 -9.95 10.29 -14.74
N GLU A 338 -10.11 10.96 -13.60
CA GLU A 338 -9.04 11.59 -12.84
C GLU A 338 -9.26 11.30 -11.35
N PHE A 339 -8.31 10.62 -10.70
CA PHE A 339 -8.40 10.24 -9.30
C PHE A 339 -7.23 10.85 -8.50
N GLU A 340 -7.52 11.61 -7.44
CA GLU A 340 -6.50 12.08 -6.50
C GLU A 340 -6.10 10.93 -5.56
N ILE A 341 -4.90 10.39 -5.75
CA ILE A 341 -4.38 9.29 -4.92
C ILE A 341 -3.77 9.82 -3.62
N SER A 342 -3.03 10.92 -3.70
CA SER A 342 -2.37 11.52 -2.54
C SER A 342 -2.22 13.02 -2.72
N LYS A 343 -2.98 13.80 -1.96
CA LYS A 343 -2.82 15.25 -1.92
C LYS A 343 -1.42 15.68 -1.44
N LYS A 344 -0.86 14.93 -0.46
CA LYS A 344 0.46 15.24 0.11
C LYS A 344 1.59 15.10 -0.91
N GLU A 345 1.48 14.10 -1.80
CA GLU A 345 2.49 13.80 -2.80
C GLU A 345 2.16 14.37 -4.18
N ASP A 346 1.04 15.10 -4.30
CA ASP A 346 0.48 15.58 -5.57
C ASP A 346 0.36 14.45 -6.61
N ALA A 347 -0.13 13.29 -6.16
CA ALA A 347 -0.18 12.08 -6.95
C ALA A 347 -1.61 11.78 -7.43
N TYR A 348 -1.73 11.52 -8.73
CA TYR A 348 -3.00 11.29 -9.44
C TYR A 348 -2.92 10.04 -10.31
N CYS A 349 -4.07 9.39 -10.50
CA CYS A 349 -4.27 8.40 -11.54
C CYS A 349 -5.20 8.97 -12.62
N TYR A 350 -4.77 8.89 -13.86
CA TYR A 350 -5.55 9.28 -15.03
C TYR A 350 -5.89 8.06 -15.87
N VAL A 351 -7.14 7.96 -16.30
CA VAL A 351 -7.56 7.06 -17.36
C VAL A 351 -7.84 7.90 -18.60
N ILE A 352 -7.12 7.63 -19.68
CA ILE A 352 -7.12 8.45 -20.89
C ILE A 352 -7.39 7.53 -22.08
N SER A 353 -8.34 7.88 -22.94
CA SER A 353 -8.59 7.17 -24.18
C SER A 353 -7.90 7.86 -25.37
N TYR A 354 -7.43 7.06 -26.33
CA TYR A 354 -6.89 7.53 -27.58
C TYR A 354 -7.92 7.40 -28.72
N GLY A 355 -8.00 8.45 -29.54
CA GLY A 355 -8.96 8.57 -30.63
C GLY A 355 -10.23 9.35 -30.21
N LYS A 356 -10.73 10.21 -31.09
CA LYS A 356 -12.06 10.81 -30.89
C LYS A 356 -13.14 9.77 -31.23
N ASN A 357 -14.20 9.71 -30.42
CA ASN A 357 -15.44 9.04 -30.79
C ASN A 357 -16.04 9.67 -32.02
#